data_7228dae40a0d54da8e6bcb9e26c8e1c8
#
_entry.id   7228dae40a0d54da8e6bcb9e26c8e1c8
#
_cell.length_a   1.000
_cell.length_b   1.000
_cell.length_c   1.000
_cell.angle_alpha   90.00
_cell.angle_beta   90.00
_cell.angle_gamma   90.00
#
_symmetry.space_group_name_H-M   'P 1'
#
loop_
_entity.id
_entity.type
_entity.pdbx_description
1 polymer ?
#
loop_
_entity_poly.entity_id
_entity_poly.type
_entity_poly.pdbx_seq_one_letter_code
_entity_poly.pdbx_strand_id
1 'polypeptide(L)'
;RSYQSALMVFTEDGDPERFAVANMHIGIAILTLPMTQASDQVKLGVAVQSLRAALRVYTPRSHPWEWSSCQMNLANALQYRPAAHREDNLQESVDLYEEVLQHRSPRSDPAGYARVLANQANALAHLGVFDHAVAKYDEARGLFAAAGEADAVEVVERQLAEIETTRTANARGTNGGPR
;
A
#
# COMPACT_ATOMS: atom_id res chain seq x y z
N ARG A 1 -21.96 2.66 9.33
CA ARG A 1 -23.34 2.09 9.16
C ARG A 1 -23.93 2.46 7.79
N SER A 2 -23.81 3.71 7.32
CA SER A 2 -24.44 4.16 6.06
C SER A 2 -24.01 3.36 4.83
N TYR A 3 -22.73 3.05 4.67
CA TYR A 3 -22.24 2.29 3.51
C TYR A 3 -22.63 0.80 3.55
N GLN A 4 -22.68 0.19 4.73
CA GLN A 4 -23.18 -1.18 4.88
C GLN A 4 -24.66 -1.28 4.52
N SER A 5 -25.48 -0.28 4.91
CA SER A 5 -26.88 -0.20 4.50
C SER A 5 -27.02 0.00 2.99
N ALA A 6 -26.11 0.74 2.36
CA ALA A 6 -26.10 0.91 0.90
C ALA A 6 -25.89 -0.43 0.16
N LEU A 7 -25.05 -1.32 0.67
CA LEU A 7 -24.80 -2.64 0.08
C LEU A 7 -26.00 -3.61 0.20
N MET A 8 -27.00 -3.29 1.03
CA MET A 8 -28.26 -4.04 1.03
C MET A 8 -29.16 -3.68 -0.16
N VAL A 9 -28.91 -2.55 -0.80
CA VAL A 9 -29.70 -2.02 -1.93
C VAL A 9 -28.91 -2.10 -3.23
N PHE A 10 -27.63 -1.72 -3.20
CA PHE A 10 -26.77 -1.67 -4.38
C PHE A 10 -25.95 -2.96 -4.46
N THR A 11 -26.26 -3.78 -5.45
CA THR A 11 -25.55 -5.04 -5.74
C THR A 11 -24.67 -4.86 -6.95
N GLU A 12 -23.69 -5.74 -7.10
CA GLU A 12 -22.75 -5.71 -8.24
C GLU A 12 -23.50 -5.80 -9.59
N ASP A 13 -24.53 -6.62 -9.66
CA ASP A 13 -25.33 -6.82 -10.89
C ASP A 13 -26.39 -5.73 -11.11
N GLY A 14 -26.91 -5.12 -10.03
CA GLY A 14 -28.01 -4.16 -10.11
C GLY A 14 -27.55 -2.71 -10.31
N ASP A 15 -26.50 -2.29 -9.59
CA ASP A 15 -25.92 -0.95 -9.67
C ASP A 15 -24.42 -1.05 -9.36
N PRO A 16 -23.60 -1.48 -10.32
CA PRO A 16 -22.19 -1.74 -10.12
C PRO A 16 -21.41 -0.52 -9.64
N GLU A 17 -21.74 0.68 -10.12
CA GLU A 17 -21.02 1.89 -9.72
C GLU A 17 -21.26 2.24 -8.25
N ARG A 18 -22.52 2.24 -7.79
CA ARG A 18 -22.86 2.51 -6.39
C ARG A 18 -22.36 1.39 -5.47
N PHE A 19 -22.39 0.14 -5.94
CA PHE A 19 -21.77 -0.98 -5.25
C PHE A 19 -20.26 -0.76 -5.05
N ALA A 20 -19.54 -0.36 -6.09
CA ALA A 20 -18.10 -0.10 -6.02
C ALA A 20 -17.78 1.10 -5.11
N VAL A 21 -18.52 2.21 -5.22
CA VAL A 21 -18.40 3.37 -4.33
C VAL A 21 -18.57 2.98 -2.87
N ALA A 22 -19.61 2.22 -2.53
CA ALA A 22 -19.86 1.79 -1.16
C ALA A 22 -18.73 0.91 -0.62
N ASN A 23 -18.26 -0.05 -1.42
CA ASN A 23 -17.15 -0.93 -1.05
C ASN A 23 -15.83 -0.19 -0.89
N MET A 24 -15.47 0.71 -1.80
CA MET A 24 -14.29 1.55 -1.69
C MET A 24 -14.29 2.34 -0.38
N HIS A 25 -15.39 3.01 -0.06
CA HIS A 25 -15.49 3.80 1.16
C HIS A 25 -15.49 2.95 2.44
N ILE A 26 -16.06 1.75 2.42
CA ILE A 26 -15.95 0.82 3.56
C ILE A 26 -14.50 0.45 3.79
N GLY A 27 -13.77 0.05 2.74
CA GLY A 27 -12.37 -0.31 2.83
C GLY A 27 -11.52 0.83 3.40
N ILE A 28 -11.61 2.02 2.81
CA ILE A 28 -10.87 3.21 3.25
C ILE A 28 -11.24 3.59 4.69
N ALA A 29 -12.52 3.65 5.04
CA ALA A 29 -12.97 4.01 6.38
C ALA A 29 -12.44 3.05 7.46
N ILE A 30 -12.35 1.76 7.16
CA ILE A 30 -11.75 0.79 8.10
C ILE A 30 -10.27 1.08 8.29
N LEU A 31 -9.54 1.38 7.23
CA LEU A 31 -8.09 1.62 7.29
C LEU A 31 -7.72 2.94 8.00
N THR A 32 -8.66 3.88 8.14
CA THR A 32 -8.45 5.11 8.91
C THR A 32 -8.68 4.93 10.42
N LEU A 33 -9.22 3.78 10.85
CA LEU A 33 -9.42 3.51 12.27
C LEU A 33 -8.10 3.10 12.94
N PRO A 34 -7.88 3.49 14.21
CA PRO A 34 -6.73 3.00 14.96
C PRO A 34 -6.79 1.48 15.11
N MET A 35 -5.70 0.80 14.79
CA MET A 35 -5.55 -0.66 14.88
C MET A 35 -4.75 -0.99 16.15
N THR A 36 -5.44 -1.28 17.25
CA THR A 36 -4.84 -1.49 18.57
C THR A 36 -5.23 -2.81 19.23
N GLN A 37 -6.12 -3.58 18.61
CA GLN A 37 -6.71 -4.79 19.20
C GLN A 37 -6.60 -6.02 18.27
N ALA A 38 -6.64 -7.22 18.85
CA ALA A 38 -6.66 -8.47 18.09
C ALA A 38 -7.86 -8.56 17.10
N SER A 39 -9.00 -7.95 17.44
CA SER A 39 -10.16 -7.85 16.54
C SER A 39 -9.91 -7.04 15.27
N ASP A 40 -8.84 -6.25 15.22
CA ASP A 40 -8.50 -5.42 14.07
C ASP A 40 -8.13 -6.24 12.83
N GLN A 41 -7.70 -7.48 13.04
CA GLN A 41 -7.46 -8.44 11.96
C GLN A 41 -8.72 -8.76 11.15
N VAL A 42 -9.86 -8.87 11.82
CA VAL A 42 -11.15 -9.07 11.16
C VAL A 42 -11.52 -7.82 10.35
N LYS A 43 -11.28 -6.62 10.91
CA LYS A 43 -11.50 -5.35 10.22
C LYS A 43 -10.63 -5.23 8.96
N LEU A 44 -9.34 -5.57 9.06
CA LEU A 44 -8.45 -5.60 7.89
C LEU A 44 -8.94 -6.59 6.82
N GLY A 45 -9.43 -7.77 7.23
CA GLY A 45 -10.05 -8.72 6.31
C GLY A 45 -11.24 -8.13 5.57
N VAL A 46 -12.12 -7.41 6.27
CA VAL A 46 -13.27 -6.71 5.66
C VAL A 46 -12.80 -5.61 4.71
N ALA A 47 -11.79 -4.82 5.09
CA ALA A 47 -11.25 -3.78 4.22
C ALA A 47 -10.70 -4.36 2.92
N VAL A 48 -9.89 -5.43 3.00
CA VAL A 48 -9.34 -6.13 1.83
C VAL A 48 -10.45 -6.64 0.91
N GLN A 49 -11.47 -7.31 1.47
CA GLN A 49 -12.60 -7.83 0.68
C GLN A 49 -13.39 -6.71 0.01
N SER A 50 -13.65 -5.61 0.71
CA SER A 50 -14.37 -4.47 0.16
C SER A 50 -13.59 -3.79 -0.96
N LEU A 51 -12.27 -3.57 -0.80
CA LEU A 51 -11.44 -2.98 -1.85
C LEU A 51 -11.36 -3.89 -3.08
N ARG A 52 -11.22 -5.19 -2.90
CA ARG A 52 -11.27 -6.16 -4.00
C ARG A 52 -12.64 -6.17 -4.70
N ALA A 53 -13.73 -5.99 -3.95
CA ALA A 53 -15.07 -5.88 -4.52
C ALA A 53 -15.21 -4.61 -5.40
N ALA A 54 -14.69 -3.48 -4.95
CA ALA A 54 -14.66 -2.26 -5.75
C ALA A 54 -13.82 -2.42 -7.04
N LEU A 55 -12.68 -3.11 -6.96
CA LEU A 55 -11.77 -3.36 -8.09
C LEU A 55 -12.35 -4.31 -9.15
N ARG A 56 -13.43 -5.03 -8.88
CA ARG A 56 -14.15 -5.77 -9.93
C ARG A 56 -14.89 -4.84 -10.91
N VAL A 57 -15.21 -3.63 -10.47
CA VAL A 57 -15.91 -2.61 -11.25
C VAL A 57 -14.95 -1.55 -11.76
N TYR A 58 -14.08 -1.05 -10.89
CA TYR A 58 -13.12 -0.03 -11.24
C TYR A 58 -11.92 -0.61 -11.98
N THR A 59 -11.63 -0.04 -13.15
CA THR A 59 -10.46 -0.39 -13.96
C THR A 59 -9.63 0.88 -14.24
N PRO A 60 -8.35 0.74 -14.60
CA PRO A 60 -7.52 1.91 -14.94
C PRO A 60 -8.06 2.69 -16.14
N ARG A 61 -8.91 2.05 -16.97
CA ARG A 61 -9.51 2.66 -18.16
C ARG A 61 -10.83 3.38 -17.85
N SER A 62 -11.70 2.76 -17.03
CA SER A 62 -13.04 3.30 -16.75
C SER A 62 -13.03 4.33 -15.61
N HIS A 63 -12.28 4.06 -14.55
CA HIS A 63 -12.25 4.85 -13.32
C HIS A 63 -10.82 4.93 -12.77
N PRO A 64 -9.90 5.64 -13.46
CA PRO A 64 -8.46 5.61 -13.14
C PRO A 64 -8.13 6.09 -11.72
N TRP A 65 -8.87 7.06 -11.19
CA TRP A 65 -8.64 7.59 -9.85
C TRP A 65 -9.12 6.64 -8.76
N GLU A 66 -10.34 6.13 -8.88
CA GLU A 66 -10.96 5.20 -7.95
C GLU A 66 -10.20 3.87 -7.95
N TRP A 67 -9.84 3.37 -9.14
CA TRP A 67 -9.02 2.19 -9.30
C TRP A 67 -7.67 2.35 -8.58
N SER A 68 -6.94 3.42 -8.86
CA SER A 68 -5.64 3.69 -8.24
C SER A 68 -5.76 3.84 -6.72
N SER A 69 -6.81 4.50 -6.24
CA SER A 69 -7.09 4.63 -4.80
C SER A 69 -7.35 3.27 -4.15
N CYS A 70 -8.18 2.43 -4.78
CA CYS A 70 -8.46 1.08 -4.27
C CYS A 70 -7.21 0.21 -4.26
N GLN A 71 -6.39 0.22 -5.33
CA GLN A 71 -5.13 -0.53 -5.41
C GLN A 71 -4.17 -0.13 -4.30
N MET A 72 -3.94 1.16 -4.11
CA MET A 72 -3.04 1.66 -3.06
C MET A 72 -3.51 1.29 -1.65
N ASN A 73 -4.81 1.43 -1.37
CA ASN A 73 -5.35 1.09 -0.06
C ASN A 73 -5.36 -0.43 0.17
N LEU A 74 -5.60 -1.24 -0.87
CA LEU A 74 -5.48 -2.69 -0.80
C LEU A 74 -4.04 -3.11 -0.50
N ALA A 75 -3.07 -2.54 -1.21
CA ALA A 75 -1.65 -2.78 -0.97
C ALA A 75 -1.23 -2.39 0.46
N ASN A 76 -1.67 -1.22 0.94
CA ASN A 76 -1.45 -0.82 2.33
C ASN A 76 -2.05 -1.82 3.33
N ALA A 77 -3.31 -2.26 3.12
CA ALA A 77 -3.97 -3.21 4.01
C ALA A 77 -3.24 -4.56 4.09
N LEU A 78 -2.71 -5.04 2.97
CA LEU A 78 -1.99 -6.30 2.87
C LEU A 78 -0.69 -6.28 3.68
N GLN A 79 0.04 -5.16 3.71
CA GLN A 79 1.27 -5.03 4.51
C GLN A 79 1.03 -5.22 6.01
N TYR A 80 -0.16 -4.85 6.51
CA TYR A 80 -0.52 -4.94 7.93
C TYR A 80 -1.26 -6.24 8.31
N ARG A 81 -1.53 -7.12 7.34
CA ARG A 81 -2.14 -8.42 7.65
C ARG A 81 -1.14 -9.34 8.37
N PRO A 82 -1.56 -10.01 9.47
CA PRO A 82 -0.66 -10.95 10.14
C PRO A 82 -0.49 -12.26 9.38
N ALA A 83 0.52 -12.73 9.62
CA ALA A 83 1.45 -13.80 9.71
C ALA A 83 1.28 -15.09 8.91
N ALA A 84 0.13 -15.67 8.70
CA ALA A 84 0.06 -16.99 8.05
C ALA A 84 0.56 -16.99 6.58
N HIS A 85 0.49 -15.84 5.92
CA HIS A 85 0.92 -15.65 4.53
C HIS A 85 1.56 -14.26 4.35
N ARG A 86 2.46 -13.90 5.28
CA ARG A 86 3.06 -12.56 5.29
C ARG A 86 3.82 -12.25 4.00
N GLU A 87 4.62 -13.18 3.53
CA GLU A 87 5.41 -13.00 2.31
C GLU A 87 4.49 -12.84 1.09
N ASP A 88 3.47 -13.68 0.96
CA ASP A 88 2.50 -13.60 -0.14
C ASP A 88 1.76 -12.26 -0.13
N ASN A 89 1.32 -11.80 1.05
CA ASN A 89 0.65 -10.52 1.20
C ASN A 89 1.57 -9.33 0.85
N LEU A 90 2.83 -9.38 1.25
CA LEU A 90 3.82 -8.36 0.92
C LEU A 90 4.14 -8.36 -0.58
N GLN A 91 4.29 -9.54 -1.20
CA GLN A 91 4.50 -9.65 -2.64
C GLN A 91 3.30 -9.10 -3.41
N GLU A 92 2.07 -9.49 -3.05
CA GLU A 92 0.86 -8.92 -3.65
C GLU A 92 0.83 -7.39 -3.51
N SER A 93 1.23 -6.86 -2.34
CA SER A 93 1.33 -5.41 -2.11
C SER A 93 2.32 -4.74 -3.07
N VAL A 94 3.50 -5.33 -3.28
CA VAL A 94 4.50 -4.81 -4.23
C VAL A 94 3.95 -4.79 -5.65
N ASP A 95 3.26 -5.85 -6.08
CA ASP A 95 2.69 -5.98 -7.41
C ASP A 95 1.58 -4.95 -7.65
N LEU A 96 0.70 -4.72 -6.66
CA LEU A 96 -0.35 -3.71 -6.72
C LEU A 96 0.21 -2.28 -6.86
N TYR A 97 1.28 -1.95 -6.12
CA TYR A 97 1.95 -0.66 -6.30
C TYR A 97 2.59 -0.53 -7.67
N GLU A 98 3.22 -1.59 -8.19
CA GLU A 98 3.82 -1.58 -9.51
C GLU A 98 2.77 -1.32 -10.60
N GLU A 99 1.60 -1.96 -10.52
CA GLU A 99 0.47 -1.67 -11.42
C GLU A 99 0.05 -0.19 -11.36
N VAL A 100 -0.03 0.40 -10.16
CA VAL A 100 -0.35 1.83 -10.01
C VAL A 100 0.70 2.71 -10.66
N LEU A 101 2.00 2.41 -10.49
CA LEU A 101 3.09 3.16 -11.09
C LEU A 101 3.06 3.12 -12.62
N GLN A 102 2.67 1.99 -13.22
CA GLN A 102 2.52 1.86 -14.68
C GLN A 102 1.40 2.74 -15.25
N HIS A 103 0.39 3.09 -14.43
CA HIS A 103 -0.76 3.90 -14.85
C HIS A 103 -0.69 5.36 -14.36
N ARG A 104 0.34 5.73 -13.63
CA ARG A 104 0.60 7.11 -13.17
C ARG A 104 1.82 7.71 -13.87
N SER A 105 1.83 9.00 -14.01
CA SER A 105 2.97 9.73 -14.57
C SER A 105 3.62 10.61 -13.49
N PRO A 106 4.94 10.50 -13.26
CA PRO A 106 5.65 11.39 -12.34
C PRO A 106 5.65 12.86 -12.84
N ARG A 107 5.31 13.10 -14.12
CA ARG A 107 5.22 14.46 -14.66
C ARG A 107 3.91 15.16 -14.29
N SER A 108 2.81 14.42 -14.20
CA SER A 108 1.48 15.00 -13.89
C SER A 108 1.21 15.08 -12.38
N ASP A 109 1.75 14.16 -11.60
CA ASP A 109 1.58 14.10 -10.15
C ASP A 109 2.86 13.55 -9.50
N PRO A 110 3.94 14.35 -9.43
CA PRO A 110 5.22 13.90 -8.89
C PRO A 110 5.14 13.45 -7.41
N ALA A 111 4.40 14.20 -6.59
CA ALA A 111 4.25 13.86 -5.17
C ALA A 111 3.41 12.60 -4.96
N GLY A 112 2.32 12.43 -5.71
CA GLY A 112 1.50 11.20 -5.64
C GLY A 112 2.26 9.98 -6.16
N TYR A 113 3.05 10.13 -7.22
CA TYR A 113 3.92 9.07 -7.74
C TYR A 113 4.98 8.68 -6.70
N ALA A 114 5.64 9.66 -6.08
CA ALA A 114 6.63 9.44 -5.02
C ALA A 114 6.04 8.71 -3.81
N ARG A 115 4.79 9.01 -3.42
CA ARG A 115 4.12 8.27 -2.32
C ARG A 115 3.93 6.79 -2.67
N VAL A 116 3.59 6.46 -3.92
CA VAL A 116 3.47 5.06 -4.34
C VAL A 116 4.83 4.36 -4.29
N LEU A 117 5.89 5.00 -4.80
CA LEU A 117 7.27 4.48 -4.72
C LEU A 117 7.70 4.23 -3.28
N ALA A 118 7.47 5.18 -2.37
CA ALA A 118 7.85 5.04 -0.96
C ALA A 118 7.08 3.89 -0.27
N ASN A 119 5.79 3.73 -0.57
CA ASN A 119 5.00 2.62 -0.04
C ASN A 119 5.45 1.27 -0.59
N GLN A 120 5.79 1.19 -1.89
CA GLN A 120 6.36 0.00 -2.50
C GLN A 120 7.73 -0.34 -1.89
N ALA A 121 8.57 0.66 -1.69
CA ALA A 121 9.87 0.49 -1.04
C ALA A 121 9.73 -0.07 0.38
N ASN A 122 8.73 0.40 1.14
CA ASN A 122 8.45 -0.14 2.47
C ASN A 122 8.06 -1.63 2.42
N ALA A 123 7.21 -2.04 1.48
CA ALA A 123 6.85 -3.44 1.30
C ALA A 123 8.07 -4.30 0.91
N LEU A 124 8.92 -3.81 0.00
CA LEU A 124 10.18 -4.45 -0.38
C LEU A 124 11.16 -4.59 0.80
N ALA A 125 11.27 -3.56 1.63
CA ALA A 125 12.11 -3.61 2.83
C ALA A 125 11.61 -4.68 3.83
N HIS A 126 10.29 -4.79 4.01
CA HIS A 126 9.69 -5.84 4.82
C HIS A 126 9.88 -7.26 4.25
N LEU A 127 10.03 -7.40 2.93
CA LEU A 127 10.44 -8.65 2.26
C LEU A 127 11.95 -8.94 2.38
N GLY A 128 12.74 -7.99 2.87
CA GLY A 128 14.20 -8.11 2.90
C GLY A 128 14.88 -7.82 1.55
N VAL A 129 14.16 -7.31 0.56
CA VAL A 129 14.66 -6.96 -0.77
C VAL A 129 15.24 -5.54 -0.74
N PHE A 130 16.28 -5.35 0.07
CA PHE A 130 16.78 -4.03 0.46
C PHE A 130 17.34 -3.20 -0.71
N ASP A 131 18.00 -3.80 -1.69
CA ASP A 131 18.59 -3.03 -2.80
C ASP A 131 17.48 -2.38 -3.65
N HIS A 132 16.39 -3.09 -3.91
CA HIS A 132 15.25 -2.53 -4.62
C HIS A 132 14.51 -1.49 -3.76
N ALA A 133 14.38 -1.74 -2.46
CA ALA A 133 13.76 -0.78 -1.54
C ALA A 133 14.52 0.55 -1.53
N VAL A 134 15.85 0.51 -1.43
CA VAL A 134 16.71 1.70 -1.47
C VAL A 134 16.55 2.46 -2.78
N ALA A 135 16.58 1.78 -3.92
CA ALA A 135 16.41 2.42 -5.23
C ALA A 135 15.07 3.14 -5.35
N LYS A 136 13.96 2.53 -4.90
CA LYS A 136 12.64 3.14 -4.92
C LYS A 136 12.52 4.32 -3.94
N TYR A 137 13.12 4.22 -2.75
CA TYR A 137 13.17 5.33 -1.80
C TYR A 137 13.99 6.51 -2.31
N ASP A 138 15.13 6.28 -2.96
CA ASP A 138 15.96 7.34 -3.53
C ASP A 138 15.22 8.09 -4.66
N GLU A 139 14.50 7.36 -5.50
CA GLU A 139 13.64 7.96 -6.53
C GLU A 139 12.51 8.80 -5.89
N ALA A 140 11.82 8.24 -4.88
CA ALA A 140 10.76 8.95 -4.17
C ALA A 140 11.29 10.22 -3.49
N ARG A 141 12.45 10.15 -2.84
CA ARG A 141 13.10 11.29 -2.20
C ARG A 141 13.38 12.42 -3.19
N GLY A 142 13.92 12.10 -4.36
CA GLY A 142 14.18 13.08 -5.41
C GLY A 142 12.91 13.79 -5.89
N LEU A 143 11.82 13.03 -6.08
CA LEU A 143 10.53 13.59 -6.49
C LEU A 143 9.88 14.43 -5.39
N PHE A 144 9.93 14.01 -4.11
CA PHE A 144 9.45 14.80 -2.98
C PHE A 144 10.22 16.10 -2.82
N ALA A 145 11.56 16.05 -2.94
CA ALA A 145 12.40 17.24 -2.88
C ALA A 145 12.06 18.23 -4.01
N ALA A 146 11.88 17.74 -5.23
CA ALA A 146 11.47 18.55 -6.37
C ALA A 146 10.07 19.15 -6.22
N ALA A 147 9.17 18.48 -5.49
CA ALA A 147 7.83 18.95 -5.19
C ALA A 147 7.75 19.87 -3.94
N GLY A 148 8.86 20.06 -3.22
CA GLY A 148 8.89 20.87 -1.98
C GLY A 148 8.29 20.18 -0.75
N GLU A 149 8.11 18.87 -0.78
CA GLU A 149 7.52 18.05 0.28
C GLU A 149 8.59 17.67 1.34
N ALA A 150 9.09 18.63 2.10
CA ALA A 150 10.22 18.45 3.04
C ALA A 150 9.95 17.36 4.10
N ASP A 151 8.75 17.31 4.66
CA ASP A 151 8.38 16.31 5.67
C ASP A 151 8.44 14.88 5.09
N ALA A 152 8.02 14.72 3.83
CA ALA A 152 8.07 13.43 3.16
C ALA A 152 9.53 13.00 2.85
N VAL A 153 10.41 13.93 2.53
CA VAL A 153 11.86 13.68 2.37
C VAL A 153 12.43 13.15 3.69
N GLU A 154 12.16 13.81 4.82
CA GLU A 154 12.63 13.39 6.15
C GLU A 154 12.16 11.96 6.50
N VAL A 155 10.91 11.64 6.19
CA VAL A 155 10.37 10.29 6.40
C VAL A 155 11.15 9.25 5.58
N VAL A 156 11.40 9.53 4.30
CA VAL A 156 12.16 8.61 3.43
C VAL A 156 13.61 8.44 3.91
N GLU A 157 14.28 9.52 4.32
CA GLU A 157 15.64 9.45 4.84
C GLU A 157 15.74 8.58 6.09
N ARG A 158 14.76 8.67 6.98
CA ARG A 158 14.67 7.80 8.17
C ARG A 158 14.52 6.33 7.78
N GLN A 159 13.67 6.01 6.79
CA GLN A 159 13.49 4.65 6.30
C GLN A 159 14.77 4.09 5.66
N LEU A 160 15.50 4.89 4.89
CA LEU A 160 16.81 4.52 4.34
C LEU A 160 17.82 4.21 5.44
N ALA A 161 17.88 5.00 6.50
CA ALA A 161 18.75 4.76 7.64
C ALA A 161 18.39 3.47 8.41
N GLU A 162 17.11 3.15 8.54
CA GLU A 162 16.63 1.90 9.14
C GLU A 162 17.06 0.68 8.33
N ILE A 163 16.95 0.74 7.00
CA ILE A 163 17.43 -0.32 6.09
C ILE A 163 18.92 -0.54 6.28
N GLU A 164 19.74 0.52 6.29
CA GLU A 164 21.20 0.42 6.44
C GLU A 164 21.58 -0.20 7.80
N THR A 165 20.88 0.18 8.86
CA THR A 165 21.06 -0.40 10.19
C THR A 165 20.78 -1.91 10.18
N THR A 166 19.68 -2.31 9.54
CA THR A 166 19.27 -3.72 9.42
C THR A 166 20.26 -4.54 8.61
N ARG A 167 20.75 -4.00 7.48
CA ARG A 167 21.79 -4.65 6.64
C ARG A 167 23.07 -4.88 7.42
N THR A 168 23.51 -3.88 8.18
CA THR A 168 24.72 -3.95 8.99
C THR A 168 24.59 -4.98 10.11
N ALA A 169 23.41 -5.07 10.77
CA ALA A 169 23.14 -6.07 11.79
C ALA A 169 23.15 -7.50 11.23
N ASN A 170 22.54 -7.70 10.07
CA ASN A 170 22.52 -9.00 9.38
C ASN A 170 23.91 -9.46 8.97
N ALA A 171 24.74 -8.54 8.45
CA ALA A 171 26.13 -8.85 8.06
C ALA A 171 27.00 -9.26 9.25
N ARG A 172 26.77 -8.68 10.43
CA ARG A 172 27.48 -9.05 11.67
C ARG A 172 27.01 -10.39 12.23
N GLY A 173 25.70 -10.70 12.14
CA GLY A 173 25.13 -11.96 12.59
C GLY A 173 25.59 -13.17 11.79
N THR A 174 25.86 -13.02 10.51
CA THR A 174 26.38 -14.10 9.64
C THR A 174 27.86 -14.39 9.84
N ASN A 175 28.64 -13.46 10.40
CA ASN A 175 30.08 -13.65 10.69
C ASN A 175 30.38 -14.25 12.08
N GLY A 176 29.37 -14.50 12.91
CA GLY A 176 29.48 -15.02 14.28
C GLY A 176 29.21 -16.51 14.44
N GLY A 177 29.43 -17.35 13.41
CA GLY A 177 29.35 -18.80 13.52
C GLY A 177 30.45 -19.35 14.44
N PRO A 178 30.18 -20.42 15.22
CA PRO A 178 31.08 -20.89 16.25
C PRO A 178 32.39 -21.40 15.66
N ARG A 179 33.51 -20.96 16.30
CA ARG A 179 34.82 -21.56 16.13
C ARG A 179 34.93 -22.87 16.92
#